data_2ba8aac20445433a13ee5945b82c91ee
#
_entry.id   2ba8aac20445433a13ee5945b82c91ee
#
_cell.length_a   1.000
_cell.length_b   1.000
_cell.length_c   1.000
_cell.angle_alpha   90.00
_cell.angle_beta   90.00
_cell.angle_gamma   90.00
#
_symmetry.space_group_name_H-M   'P 1'
#
loop_
_entity.id
_entity.type
_entity.pdbx_description
1 polymer ?
#
loop_
_entity_poly.entity_id
_entity_poly.type
_entity_poly.pdbx_seq_one_letter_code
_entity_poly.pdbx_strand_id
1 'polypeptide(L)'
;MSVLTFNDVLETTRMITHQNLDVRTITMGISLRDCGHPDVKVCADKIYDKITKKAEKLVQTGEDIESDLGVPIINKRISVTPISMVGESCDTNDYVPLAKALDKAAHEVGVNFIGGFSALVDKGYTKGDRNLIASIPEALAATEVVCSSVNVGSTKAGINMDAVDRKSVV
;
A
#
# COMPACT_ATOMS: atom_id res chain seq x y z
N MET A 1 -12.38 11.85 -24.05
CA MET A 1 -11.00 11.94 -24.56
C MET A 1 -10.61 13.40 -24.53
N SER A 2 -9.68 13.80 -23.70
CA SER A 2 -9.08 15.13 -23.73
C SER A 2 -8.15 15.16 -24.95
N VAL A 3 -8.39 16.08 -25.88
CA VAL A 3 -7.51 16.26 -27.04
C VAL A 3 -6.27 17.01 -26.54
N LEU A 4 -5.10 16.38 -26.59
CA LEU A 4 -3.83 17.02 -26.28
C LEU A 4 -3.61 18.23 -27.17
N THR A 5 -3.37 19.38 -26.58
CA THR A 5 -3.07 20.61 -27.30
C THR A 5 -1.55 20.73 -27.52
N PHE A 6 -1.13 21.55 -28.49
CA PHE A 6 0.29 21.87 -28.71
C PHE A 6 0.96 22.44 -27.45
N ASN A 7 0.22 23.22 -26.66
CA ASN A 7 0.74 23.79 -25.41
C ASN A 7 1.01 22.71 -24.36
N ASP A 8 0.16 21.68 -24.26
CA ASP A 8 0.36 20.57 -23.32
C ASP A 8 1.64 19.79 -23.65
N VAL A 9 1.90 19.56 -24.95
CA VAL A 9 3.14 18.92 -25.42
C VAL A 9 4.37 19.80 -25.12
N LEU A 10 4.27 21.10 -25.34
CA LEU A 10 5.38 22.03 -25.07
C LEU A 10 5.69 22.13 -23.57
N GLU A 11 4.66 22.15 -22.73
CA GLU A 11 4.81 22.17 -21.27
C GLU A 11 5.45 20.89 -20.76
N THR A 12 5.01 19.72 -21.24
CA THR A 12 5.63 18.41 -20.91
C THR A 12 7.11 18.38 -21.35
N THR A 13 7.40 18.86 -22.55
CA THR A 13 8.80 18.92 -23.03
C THR A 13 9.67 19.80 -22.15
N ARG A 14 9.19 20.97 -21.72
CA ARG A 14 9.90 21.85 -20.78
C ARG A 14 10.10 21.22 -19.42
N MET A 15 9.09 20.51 -18.91
CA MET A 15 9.16 19.80 -17.65
C MET A 15 10.30 18.78 -17.64
N ILE A 16 10.43 18.01 -18.72
CA ILE A 16 11.45 16.95 -18.82
C ILE A 16 12.83 17.54 -19.12
N THR A 17 12.95 18.45 -20.12
CA THR A 17 14.25 18.89 -20.65
C THR A 17 14.89 20.02 -19.84
N HIS A 18 14.12 20.90 -19.23
CA HIS A 18 14.64 22.05 -18.48
C HIS A 18 14.48 21.93 -16.98
N GLN A 19 13.39 21.32 -16.50
CA GLN A 19 13.10 21.20 -15.07
C GLN A 19 13.57 19.85 -14.50
N ASN A 20 13.90 18.86 -15.34
CA ASN A 20 14.28 17.50 -14.97
C ASN A 20 13.24 16.85 -14.02
N LEU A 21 11.97 17.13 -14.25
CA LEU A 21 10.85 16.55 -13.48
C LEU A 21 10.43 15.24 -14.12
N ASP A 22 10.19 14.25 -13.29
CA ASP A 22 9.62 12.96 -13.66
C ASP A 22 8.41 12.62 -12.77
N VAL A 23 7.56 11.74 -13.23
CA VAL A 23 6.49 11.17 -12.39
C VAL A 23 7.06 9.94 -11.70
N ARG A 24 7.49 10.11 -10.44
CA ARG A 24 8.13 9.02 -9.69
C ARG A 24 7.16 7.87 -9.40
N THR A 25 5.92 8.19 -9.10
CA THR A 25 4.98 7.18 -8.61
C THR A 25 3.53 7.60 -8.86
N ILE A 26 2.73 6.66 -9.35
CA ILE A 26 1.27 6.70 -9.22
C ILE A 26 0.84 5.71 -8.14
N THR A 27 -0.11 6.11 -7.30
CA THR A 27 -0.58 5.27 -6.19
C THR A 27 -2.10 5.21 -6.18
N MET A 28 -2.66 4.00 -6.23
CA MET A 28 -4.09 3.77 -6.08
C MET A 28 -4.44 3.44 -4.63
N GLY A 29 -5.34 4.22 -4.03
CA GLY A 29 -5.87 3.97 -2.68
C GLY A 29 -7.07 3.03 -2.73
N ILE A 30 -7.05 1.93 -1.96
CA ILE A 30 -8.16 0.97 -1.88
C ILE A 30 -8.56 0.79 -0.42
N SER A 31 -9.85 1.07 -0.10
CA SER A 31 -10.39 0.78 1.23
C SER A 31 -10.72 -0.70 1.38
N LEU A 32 -10.20 -1.33 2.43
CA LEU A 32 -10.44 -2.74 2.77
C LEU A 32 -11.35 -2.93 3.99
N ARG A 33 -12.03 -1.88 4.47
CA ARG A 33 -12.84 -1.94 5.69
C ARG A 33 -13.97 -2.97 5.66
N ASP A 34 -14.50 -3.26 4.49
CA ASP A 34 -15.57 -4.25 4.25
C ASP A 34 -15.04 -5.68 4.06
N CYS A 35 -13.72 -5.88 4.07
CA CYS A 35 -13.10 -7.20 3.95
C CYS A 35 -12.97 -7.92 5.29
N GLY A 36 -13.19 -7.24 6.43
CA GLY A 36 -13.10 -7.81 7.76
C GLY A 36 -13.95 -9.07 7.91
N HIS A 37 -13.39 -10.11 8.56
CA HIS A 37 -14.08 -11.37 8.83
C HIS A 37 -13.39 -12.10 10.00
N PRO A 38 -14.14 -12.83 10.87
CA PRO A 38 -13.54 -13.61 11.95
C PRO A 38 -12.52 -14.66 11.46
N ASP A 39 -12.84 -15.37 10.36
CA ASP A 39 -11.91 -16.29 9.72
C ASP A 39 -10.88 -15.51 8.87
N VAL A 40 -9.60 -15.65 9.22
CA VAL A 40 -8.49 -14.98 8.55
C VAL A 40 -8.33 -15.37 7.08
N LYS A 41 -8.68 -16.61 6.72
CA LYS A 41 -8.61 -17.07 5.32
C LYS A 41 -9.66 -16.38 4.47
N VAL A 42 -10.89 -16.32 4.96
CA VAL A 42 -11.99 -15.61 4.28
C VAL A 42 -11.67 -14.11 4.18
N CYS A 43 -11.08 -13.51 5.21
CA CYS A 43 -10.61 -12.13 5.17
C CYS A 43 -9.53 -11.94 4.10
N ALA A 44 -8.53 -12.82 4.05
CA ALA A 44 -7.46 -12.81 3.06
C ALA A 44 -7.99 -12.94 1.61
N ASP A 45 -8.94 -13.85 1.38
CA ASP A 45 -9.56 -14.04 0.06
C ASP A 45 -10.34 -12.79 -0.38
N LYS A 46 -11.11 -12.18 0.53
CA LYS A 46 -11.81 -10.92 0.24
C LYS A 46 -10.86 -9.75 -0.09
N ILE A 47 -9.72 -9.68 0.60
CA ILE A 47 -8.68 -8.69 0.35
C ILE A 47 -8.10 -8.89 -1.06
N TYR A 48 -7.73 -10.12 -1.38
CA TYR A 48 -7.18 -10.49 -2.68
C TYR A 48 -8.16 -10.15 -3.81
N ASP A 49 -9.41 -10.64 -3.73
CA ASP A 49 -10.45 -10.40 -4.75
C ASP A 49 -10.73 -8.91 -4.96
N LYS A 50 -10.76 -8.16 -3.86
CA LYS A 50 -11.04 -6.72 -3.95
C LYS A 50 -9.92 -5.95 -4.61
N ILE A 51 -8.66 -6.25 -4.27
CA ILE A 51 -7.50 -5.57 -4.83
C ILE A 51 -7.38 -5.90 -6.31
N THR A 52 -7.43 -7.16 -6.69
CA THR A 52 -7.30 -7.60 -8.09
C THR A 52 -8.39 -7.00 -8.96
N LYS A 53 -9.65 -6.99 -8.49
CA LYS A 53 -10.77 -6.39 -9.23
C LYS A 53 -10.66 -4.88 -9.36
N LYS A 54 -10.24 -4.16 -8.30
CA LYS A 54 -10.20 -2.69 -8.31
C LYS A 54 -9.00 -2.14 -9.06
N ALA A 55 -7.87 -2.81 -8.98
CA ALA A 55 -6.61 -2.36 -9.57
C ALA A 55 -6.29 -3.03 -10.92
N GLU A 56 -7.21 -3.83 -11.48
CA GLU A 56 -7.05 -4.58 -12.74
C GLU A 56 -6.43 -3.74 -13.87
N LYS A 57 -6.80 -2.48 -13.98
CA LYS A 57 -6.36 -1.59 -15.07
C LYS A 57 -5.27 -0.59 -14.66
N LEU A 58 -4.78 -0.64 -13.42
CA LEU A 58 -3.87 0.38 -12.90
C LEU A 58 -2.56 0.46 -13.70
N VAL A 59 -1.94 -0.69 -13.95
CA VAL A 59 -0.66 -0.77 -14.65
C VAL A 59 -0.84 -0.35 -16.11
N GLN A 60 -1.84 -0.90 -16.81
CA GLN A 60 -2.13 -0.55 -18.19
C GLN A 60 -2.43 0.94 -18.36
N THR A 61 -3.24 1.52 -17.46
CA THR A 61 -3.51 2.97 -17.50
C THR A 61 -2.25 3.80 -17.30
N GLY A 62 -1.33 3.34 -16.43
CA GLY A 62 -0.03 4.00 -16.25
C GLY A 62 0.82 3.96 -17.52
N GLU A 63 0.88 2.83 -18.20
CA GLU A 63 1.61 2.65 -19.47
C GLU A 63 1.00 3.46 -20.61
N ASP A 64 -0.33 3.53 -20.69
CA ASP A 64 -1.03 4.36 -21.67
C ASP A 64 -0.70 5.85 -21.47
N ILE A 65 -0.65 6.32 -20.23
CA ILE A 65 -0.26 7.71 -19.89
C ILE A 65 1.21 7.97 -20.24
N GLU A 66 2.11 7.03 -19.96
CA GLU A 66 3.53 7.13 -20.34
C GLU A 66 3.66 7.27 -21.87
N SER A 67 2.89 6.47 -22.61
CA SER A 67 2.90 6.50 -24.08
C SER A 67 2.33 7.79 -24.65
N ASP A 68 1.20 8.26 -24.11
CA ASP A 68 0.48 9.43 -24.63
C ASP A 68 1.21 10.75 -24.30
N LEU A 69 1.79 10.86 -23.13
CA LEU A 69 2.41 12.11 -22.65
C LEU A 69 3.95 12.11 -22.76
N GLY A 70 4.58 10.96 -23.01
CA GLY A 70 6.03 10.84 -23.05
C GLY A 70 6.71 11.07 -21.68
N VAL A 71 5.95 10.96 -20.58
CA VAL A 71 6.45 11.15 -19.21
C VAL A 71 6.60 9.79 -18.55
N PRO A 72 7.82 9.36 -18.14
CA PRO A 72 8.00 8.08 -17.50
C PRO A 72 7.35 8.04 -16.11
N ILE A 73 6.60 6.98 -15.81
CA ILE A 73 6.03 6.67 -14.49
C ILE A 73 6.83 5.51 -13.89
N ILE A 74 7.78 5.82 -13.01
CA ILE A 74 8.77 4.84 -12.54
C ILE A 74 8.12 3.73 -11.71
N ASN A 75 7.16 4.07 -10.84
CA ASN A 75 6.52 3.11 -9.97
C ASN A 75 4.99 3.19 -10.02
N LYS A 76 4.35 2.04 -10.13
CA LYS A 76 2.91 1.86 -9.96
C LYS A 76 2.68 1.17 -8.61
N ARG A 77 1.90 1.77 -7.73
CA ARG A 77 1.71 1.32 -6.34
C ARG A 77 0.25 1.21 -5.94
N ILE A 78 -0.02 0.34 -4.98
CA ILE A 78 -1.29 0.29 -4.27
C ILE A 78 -1.06 0.65 -2.81
N SER A 79 -1.98 1.42 -2.23
CA SER A 79 -2.05 1.69 -0.79
C SER A 79 -3.41 1.26 -0.27
N VAL A 80 -3.42 0.45 0.78
CA VAL A 80 -4.66 -0.06 1.36
C VAL A 80 -4.88 0.48 2.77
N THR A 81 -6.11 0.33 3.28
CA THR A 81 -6.42 0.58 4.69
C THR A 81 -5.45 -0.18 5.58
N PRO A 82 -4.94 0.42 6.68
CA PRO A 82 -4.06 -0.27 7.61
C PRO A 82 -4.58 -1.64 8.00
N ILE A 83 -3.78 -2.69 7.77
CA ILE A 83 -4.19 -4.08 8.01
C ILE A 83 -4.43 -4.32 9.50
N SER A 84 -3.80 -3.57 10.40
CA SER A 84 -4.12 -3.64 11.84
C SER A 84 -5.62 -3.43 12.11
N MET A 85 -6.25 -2.49 11.40
CA MET A 85 -7.68 -2.19 11.55
C MET A 85 -8.59 -3.28 10.94
N VAL A 86 -8.18 -3.85 9.81
CA VAL A 86 -8.96 -4.89 9.11
C VAL A 86 -8.83 -6.22 9.85
N GLY A 87 -7.61 -6.57 10.24
CA GLY A 87 -7.29 -7.80 10.95
C GLY A 87 -7.82 -7.84 12.38
N GLU A 88 -8.19 -6.70 12.99
CA GLU A 88 -8.79 -6.66 14.32
C GLU A 88 -10.09 -7.46 14.41
N SER A 89 -10.80 -7.59 13.28
CA SER A 89 -12.01 -8.44 13.17
C SER A 89 -11.72 -9.94 13.08
N CYS A 90 -10.46 -10.34 12.89
CA CYS A 90 -10.07 -11.74 12.76
C CYS A 90 -9.82 -12.38 14.14
N ASP A 91 -10.26 -13.64 14.29
CA ASP A 91 -10.02 -14.46 15.49
C ASP A 91 -8.62 -15.12 15.44
N THR A 92 -7.60 -14.32 15.13
CA THR A 92 -6.20 -14.78 15.07
C THR A 92 -5.26 -13.72 15.62
N ASN A 93 -4.08 -14.18 16.06
CA ASN A 93 -2.97 -13.30 16.43
C ASN A 93 -1.89 -13.23 15.33
N ASP A 94 -2.00 -14.05 14.29
CA ASP A 94 -1.08 -14.12 13.17
C ASP A 94 -1.68 -13.45 11.92
N TYR A 95 -1.02 -12.40 11.42
CA TYR A 95 -1.43 -11.65 10.24
C TYR A 95 -0.58 -11.94 9.00
N VAL A 96 0.34 -12.91 9.06
CA VAL A 96 1.13 -13.36 7.89
C VAL A 96 0.24 -13.80 6.73
N PRO A 97 -0.91 -14.51 6.93
CA PRO A 97 -1.80 -14.83 5.82
C PRO A 97 -2.37 -13.61 5.09
N LEU A 98 -2.61 -12.50 5.82
CA LEU A 98 -3.08 -11.25 5.22
C LEU A 98 -1.98 -10.59 4.39
N ALA A 99 -0.72 -10.60 4.86
CA ALA A 99 0.43 -10.11 4.10
C ALA A 99 0.62 -10.92 2.80
N LYS A 100 0.52 -12.25 2.86
CA LYS A 100 0.60 -13.11 1.67
C LYS A 100 -0.52 -12.85 0.67
N ALA A 101 -1.73 -12.52 1.13
CA ALA A 101 -2.83 -12.14 0.25
C ALA A 101 -2.56 -10.80 -0.45
N LEU A 102 -1.98 -9.83 0.25
CA LEU A 102 -1.54 -8.56 -0.34
C LEU A 102 -0.46 -8.78 -1.40
N ASP A 103 0.56 -9.57 -1.09
CA ASP A 103 1.66 -9.91 -1.99
C ASP A 103 1.16 -10.58 -3.28
N LYS A 104 0.35 -11.61 -3.11
CA LYS A 104 -0.27 -12.33 -4.23
C LYS A 104 -1.11 -11.40 -5.11
N ALA A 105 -1.92 -10.52 -4.52
CA ALA A 105 -2.72 -9.56 -5.27
C ALA A 105 -1.85 -8.54 -6.02
N ALA A 106 -0.76 -8.09 -5.41
CA ALA A 106 0.17 -7.15 -6.02
C ALA A 106 0.90 -7.77 -7.23
N HIS A 107 1.31 -9.02 -7.13
CA HIS A 107 1.90 -9.76 -8.25
C HIS A 107 0.90 -9.99 -9.39
N GLU A 108 -0.34 -10.34 -9.08
CA GLU A 108 -1.40 -10.53 -10.09
C GLU A 108 -1.69 -9.25 -10.87
N VAL A 109 -1.74 -8.11 -10.18
CA VAL A 109 -1.97 -6.80 -10.81
C VAL A 109 -0.72 -6.26 -11.50
N GLY A 110 0.48 -6.74 -11.14
CA GLY A 110 1.76 -6.31 -11.70
C GLY A 110 2.27 -4.97 -11.14
N VAL A 111 1.90 -4.60 -9.90
CA VAL A 111 2.40 -3.38 -9.27
C VAL A 111 3.74 -3.60 -8.60
N ASN A 112 4.54 -2.53 -8.52
CA ASN A 112 5.89 -2.60 -7.94
C ASN A 112 5.86 -2.79 -6.42
N PHE A 113 4.88 -2.15 -5.73
CA PHE A 113 4.76 -2.18 -4.27
C PHE A 113 3.30 -2.11 -3.85
N ILE A 114 3.00 -2.76 -2.71
CA ILE A 114 1.75 -2.59 -2.00
C ILE A 114 2.02 -2.18 -0.56
N GLY A 115 1.50 -1.01 -0.16
CA GLY A 115 1.57 -0.48 1.19
C GLY A 115 0.26 -0.67 1.93
N GLY A 116 0.34 -0.75 3.26
CA GLY A 116 -0.82 -0.89 4.14
C GLY A 116 -0.73 -2.05 5.12
N PHE A 117 0.33 -2.87 5.09
CA PHE A 117 0.66 -3.74 6.20
C PHE A 117 1.22 -2.90 7.35
N SER A 118 0.32 -2.12 7.97
CA SER A 118 0.69 -1.01 8.84
C SER A 118 -0.21 -0.90 10.07
N ALA A 119 0.32 -0.23 11.11
CA ALA A 119 -0.37 0.11 12.34
C ALA A 119 -0.22 1.60 12.68
N LEU A 120 -1.22 2.17 13.37
CA LEU A 120 -1.24 3.56 13.81
C LEU A 120 -1.31 3.58 15.34
N VAL A 121 -0.15 3.72 15.99
CA VAL A 121 -0.02 3.54 17.46
C VAL A 121 0.41 4.82 18.19
N ASP A 122 0.28 5.97 17.56
CA ASP A 122 0.61 7.27 18.16
C ASP A 122 -0.21 7.59 19.43
N LYS A 123 -1.42 7.04 19.53
CA LYS A 123 -2.34 7.22 20.67
C LYS A 123 -2.52 5.99 21.55
N GLY A 124 -1.73 4.96 21.31
CA GLY A 124 -1.82 3.67 22.03
C GLY A 124 -2.05 2.50 21.07
N TYR A 125 -2.26 1.32 21.63
CA TYR A 125 -2.38 0.07 20.88
C TYR A 125 -3.78 -0.50 20.96
N THR A 126 -4.30 -0.93 19.82
CA THR A 126 -5.40 -1.91 19.76
C THR A 126 -4.85 -3.34 19.78
N LYS A 127 -5.73 -4.34 19.86
CA LYS A 127 -5.36 -5.76 19.69
C LYS A 127 -4.77 -5.99 18.29
N GLY A 128 -5.38 -5.41 17.27
CA GLY A 128 -4.93 -5.52 15.88
C GLY A 128 -3.54 -4.95 15.65
N ASP A 129 -3.21 -3.82 16.29
CA ASP A 129 -1.89 -3.21 16.19
C ASP A 129 -0.80 -4.10 16.80
N ARG A 130 -1.06 -4.70 17.96
CA ARG A 130 -0.11 -5.62 18.62
C ARG A 130 0.16 -6.84 17.77
N ASN A 131 -0.89 -7.45 17.22
CA ASN A 131 -0.79 -8.63 16.38
C ASN A 131 -0.04 -8.34 15.08
N LEU A 132 -0.35 -7.20 14.45
CA LEU A 132 0.35 -6.78 13.24
C LEU A 132 1.84 -6.56 13.49
N ILE A 133 2.19 -5.79 14.52
CA ILE A 133 3.60 -5.50 14.84
C ILE A 133 4.37 -6.81 15.11
N ALA A 134 3.78 -7.75 15.85
CA ALA A 134 4.37 -9.05 16.10
C ALA A 134 4.56 -9.90 14.83
N SER A 135 3.69 -9.71 13.84
CA SER A 135 3.73 -10.45 12.56
C SER A 135 4.67 -9.83 11.51
N ILE A 136 5.16 -8.59 11.70
CA ILE A 136 5.99 -7.89 10.69
C ILE A 136 7.21 -8.70 10.25
N PRO A 137 8.05 -9.26 11.15
CA PRO A 137 9.28 -9.96 10.75
C PRO A 137 8.98 -11.12 9.81
N GLU A 138 8.03 -11.96 10.19
CA GLU A 138 7.67 -13.16 9.42
C GLU A 138 6.92 -12.77 8.13
N ALA A 139 6.05 -11.77 8.19
CA ALA A 139 5.34 -11.27 7.02
C ALA A 139 6.28 -10.75 5.94
N LEU A 140 7.27 -9.91 6.33
CA LEU A 140 8.24 -9.36 5.37
C LEU A 140 9.22 -10.43 4.86
N ALA A 141 9.57 -11.42 5.68
CA ALA A 141 10.39 -12.55 5.23
C ALA A 141 9.64 -13.46 4.24
N ALA A 142 8.31 -13.49 4.28
CA ALA A 142 7.46 -14.34 3.47
C ALA A 142 6.84 -13.64 2.24
N THR A 143 7.17 -12.36 1.99
CA THR A 143 6.59 -11.53 0.90
C THR A 143 7.70 -10.74 0.20
N GLU A 144 7.46 -10.37 -1.07
CA GLU A 144 8.46 -9.68 -1.89
C GLU A 144 8.15 -8.19 -2.09
N VAL A 145 6.87 -7.83 -2.28
CA VAL A 145 6.46 -6.46 -2.66
C VAL A 145 5.61 -5.75 -1.61
N VAL A 146 5.40 -6.39 -0.46
CA VAL A 146 4.65 -5.79 0.66
C VAL A 146 5.53 -4.84 1.45
N CYS A 147 5.05 -3.61 1.64
CA CYS A 147 5.69 -2.61 2.48
C CYS A 147 4.99 -2.50 3.83
N SER A 148 5.77 -2.50 4.91
CA SER A 148 5.26 -2.31 6.27
C SER A 148 5.67 -0.96 6.85
N SER A 149 4.78 -0.39 7.67
CA SER A 149 5.06 0.83 8.43
C SER A 149 4.29 0.86 9.74
N VAL A 150 4.90 1.47 10.76
CA VAL A 150 4.24 1.72 12.04
C VAL A 150 4.34 3.20 12.35
N ASN A 151 3.19 3.88 12.45
CA ASN A 151 3.16 5.28 12.85
C ASN A 151 3.20 5.38 14.37
N VAL A 152 4.34 5.79 14.91
CA VAL A 152 4.61 5.83 16.35
C VAL A 152 4.40 7.20 16.96
N GLY A 153 4.13 8.26 16.19
CA GLY A 153 4.00 9.60 16.73
C GLY A 153 3.20 10.55 15.86
N SER A 154 2.69 11.59 16.52
CA SER A 154 2.02 12.70 15.86
C SER A 154 2.30 14.02 16.62
N THR A 155 2.10 15.15 15.93
CA THR A 155 2.28 16.49 16.54
C THR A 155 1.34 16.73 17.73
N LYS A 156 0.22 16.01 17.81
CA LYS A 156 -0.76 16.14 18.90
C LYS A 156 -0.51 15.17 20.05
N ALA A 157 -0.12 13.95 19.76
CA ALA A 157 0.02 12.88 20.75
C ALA A 157 1.47 12.72 21.25
N GLY A 158 2.45 13.32 20.57
CA GLY A 158 3.86 13.04 20.81
C GLY A 158 4.31 11.72 20.24
N ILE A 159 5.35 11.13 20.80
CA ILE A 159 5.96 9.88 20.36
C ILE A 159 5.64 8.77 21.35
N ASN A 160 5.13 7.66 20.87
CA ASN A 160 4.94 6.43 21.64
C ASN A 160 6.27 5.67 21.72
N MET A 161 7.03 5.87 22.79
CA MET A 161 8.37 5.30 22.97
C MET A 161 8.34 3.77 23.08
N ASP A 162 7.28 3.19 23.66
CA ASP A 162 7.10 1.73 23.72
C ASP A 162 6.99 1.10 22.31
N ALA A 163 6.39 1.82 21.37
CA ALA A 163 6.32 1.40 19.97
C ALA A 163 7.65 1.52 19.24
N VAL A 164 8.45 2.54 19.58
CA VAL A 164 9.81 2.70 19.02
C VAL A 164 10.71 1.56 19.47
N ASP A 165 10.68 1.21 20.75
CA ASP A 165 11.49 0.16 21.33
C ASP A 165 11.19 -1.22 20.70
N ARG A 166 9.90 -1.55 20.57
CA ARG A 166 9.45 -2.80 19.90
C ARG A 166 9.88 -2.92 18.44
N LYS A 167 9.95 -1.80 17.71
CA LYS A 167 10.39 -1.77 16.31
C LYS A 167 11.90 -1.95 16.16
N SER A 168 12.66 -1.63 17.19
CA SER A 168 14.14 -1.74 17.19
C SER A 168 14.64 -3.19 17.30
N VAL A 169 13.75 -4.13 17.58
CA VAL A 169 14.05 -5.56 17.76
C VAL A 169 13.79 -6.40 16.50
N VAL A 170 13.41 -5.75 15.41
CA VAL A 170 13.08 -6.40 14.11
C VAL A 170 14.18 -6.16 13.09
#